data_72f3d1e03e82824f88d94496f2c081d5
#
_entry.id   72f3d1e03e82824f88d94496f2c081d5
#
_cell.length_a   1.000
_cell.length_b   1.000
_cell.length_c   1.000
_cell.angle_alpha   90.00
_cell.angle_beta   90.00
_cell.angle_gamma   90.00
#
_symmetry.space_group_name_H-M   'P 1'
#
loop_
_entity.id
_entity.type
_entity.pdbx_description
1 polymer ?
#
loop_
_entity_poly.entity_id
_entity_poly.type
_entity_poly.pdbx_seq_one_letter_code
_entity_poly.pdbx_strand_id
1 'polypeptide(L)'
;MTKIKCICGKCELHLNDRKIYYSLFCGCEDCRQADKWGERKGGKSPEKLQKLIYMRSDISNVKGKKFMKSFQLRKDARSTRVYCISCYSILGIDHPSYENNIFMLIPFLCNTNFDTTVKPIA
;
A
#
# COMPACT_ATOMS: atom_id res chain seq x y z
N MET A 1 3.72 -10.15 15.86
CA MET A 1 2.70 -9.97 14.83
C MET A 1 3.17 -8.97 13.79
N THR A 2 2.90 -9.24 12.53
CA THR A 2 3.30 -8.36 11.43
C THR A 2 2.32 -7.20 11.30
N LYS A 3 2.83 -5.97 11.29
CA LYS A 3 2.00 -4.75 11.29
C LYS A 3 2.43 -3.77 10.21
N ILE A 4 1.44 -3.17 9.56
CA ILE A 4 1.63 -2.07 8.61
C ILE A 4 0.77 -0.91 9.11
N LYS A 5 1.40 0.25 9.31
CA LYS A 5 0.72 1.47 9.78
C LYS A 5 0.82 2.57 8.74
N CYS A 6 -0.21 3.41 8.65
CA CYS A 6 -0.08 4.64 7.88
C CYS A 6 0.87 5.62 8.59
N ILE A 7 1.27 6.68 7.90
CA ILE A 7 2.24 7.64 8.44
C ILE A 7 1.76 8.28 9.74
N CYS A 8 0.46 8.62 9.85
CA CYS A 8 -0.08 9.24 11.06
C CYS A 8 -0.43 8.24 12.17
N GLY A 9 -0.38 6.94 11.88
CA GLY A 9 -0.65 5.88 12.85
C GLY A 9 -2.10 5.57 13.13
N LYS A 10 -3.06 6.28 12.53
CA LYS A 10 -4.49 6.05 12.77
C LYS A 10 -5.03 4.77 12.16
N CYS A 11 -4.43 4.31 11.07
CA CYS A 11 -4.80 3.08 10.38
C CYS A 11 -3.71 2.04 10.53
N GLU A 12 -4.09 0.81 10.77
CA GLU A 12 -3.14 -0.27 11.01
C GLU A 12 -3.69 -1.59 10.47
N LEU A 13 -2.86 -2.32 9.72
CA LEU A 13 -3.16 -3.66 9.24
C LEU A 13 -2.31 -4.66 10.02
N HIS A 14 -2.93 -5.70 10.54
CA HIS A 14 -2.25 -6.81 11.21
C HIS A 14 -2.33 -8.04 10.32
N LEU A 15 -1.19 -8.68 10.09
CA LEU A 15 -1.10 -9.88 9.26
C LEU A 15 -0.66 -11.06 10.10
N ASN A 16 -1.15 -12.26 9.76
CA ASN A 16 -0.77 -13.49 10.44
C ASN A 16 0.68 -13.88 10.16
N ASP A 17 1.20 -13.55 8.98
CA ASP A 17 2.59 -13.79 8.64
C ASP A 17 3.15 -12.59 7.87
N ARG A 18 4.45 -12.64 7.57
CA ARG A 18 5.12 -11.62 6.77
C ARG A 18 5.71 -12.22 5.49
N LYS A 19 4.95 -13.07 4.84
CA LYS A 19 5.41 -13.71 3.61
C LYS A 19 5.51 -12.67 2.50
N ILE A 20 6.74 -12.38 2.09
CA ILE A 20 7.05 -11.51 0.97
C ILE A 20 7.44 -12.38 -0.22
N TYR A 21 6.76 -12.20 -1.33
CA TYR A 21 7.05 -12.99 -2.53
C TYR A 21 8.20 -12.38 -3.33
N TYR A 22 8.14 -11.07 -3.55
CA TYR A 22 9.19 -10.33 -4.25
C TYR A 22 8.91 -8.83 -4.18
N SER A 23 9.88 -8.04 -4.63
CA SER A 23 9.69 -6.60 -4.76
C SER A 23 10.17 -6.14 -6.14
N LEU A 24 9.72 -4.95 -6.55
CA LEU A 24 10.16 -4.32 -7.78
C LEU A 24 9.99 -2.82 -7.68
N PHE A 25 10.65 -2.09 -8.57
CA PHE A 25 10.40 -0.65 -8.75
C PHE A 25 9.37 -0.46 -9.84
N CYS A 26 8.40 0.42 -9.61
CA CYS A 26 7.35 0.72 -10.57
C CYS A 26 7.30 2.22 -10.86
N GLY A 27 7.43 2.57 -12.13
CA GLY A 27 7.24 3.95 -12.59
C GLY A 27 6.09 4.06 -13.58
N CYS A 28 5.12 3.15 -13.51
CA CYS A 28 3.99 3.14 -14.44
C CYS A 28 3.09 4.37 -14.22
N GLU A 29 2.26 4.68 -15.22
CA GLU A 29 1.39 5.85 -15.18
C GLU A 29 0.41 5.79 -14.02
N ASP A 30 -0.16 4.62 -13.72
CA ASP A 30 -1.12 4.46 -12.63
C ASP A 30 -0.48 4.75 -11.27
N CYS A 31 0.75 4.26 -11.03
CA CYS A 31 1.48 4.56 -9.80
C CYS A 31 1.76 6.04 -9.68
N ARG A 32 2.16 6.69 -10.77
CA ARG A 32 2.44 8.12 -10.79
C ARG A 32 1.19 8.95 -10.52
N GLN A 33 0.05 8.56 -11.09
CA GLN A 33 -1.22 9.24 -10.85
C GLN A 33 -1.67 9.10 -9.40
N ALA A 34 -1.51 7.92 -8.83
CA ALA A 34 -1.84 7.67 -7.42
C ALA A 34 -0.97 8.52 -6.49
N ASP A 35 0.32 8.63 -6.80
CA ASP A 35 1.25 9.46 -6.02
C ASP A 35 0.85 10.92 -6.04
N LYS A 36 0.55 11.44 -7.22
CA LYS A 36 0.11 12.84 -7.38
C LYS A 36 -1.20 13.09 -6.64
N TRP A 37 -2.12 12.12 -6.68
CA TRP A 37 -3.37 12.21 -5.97
C TRP A 37 -3.14 12.36 -4.46
N GLY A 38 -2.31 11.50 -3.87
CA GLY A 38 -2.00 11.55 -2.44
C GLY A 38 -1.31 12.86 -2.05
N GLU A 39 -0.34 13.30 -2.85
CA GLU A 39 0.38 14.55 -2.59
C GLU A 39 -0.55 15.75 -2.62
N ARG A 40 -1.45 15.81 -3.61
CA ARG A 40 -2.44 16.92 -3.71
C ARG A 40 -3.40 16.95 -2.53
N LYS A 41 -3.65 15.80 -1.90
CA LYS A 41 -4.51 15.71 -0.72
C LYS A 41 -3.78 16.06 0.58
N GLY A 42 -2.48 16.31 0.52
CA GLY A 42 -1.68 16.64 1.69
C GLY A 42 -0.82 15.51 2.22
N GLY A 43 -0.74 14.41 1.47
CA GLY A 43 0.12 13.30 1.84
C GLY A 43 1.58 13.53 1.54
N LYS A 44 2.40 12.55 1.86
CA LYS A 44 3.85 12.60 1.67
C LYS A 44 4.20 12.69 0.17
N SER A 45 5.21 13.49 -0.16
CA SER A 45 5.71 13.59 -1.53
C SER A 45 6.31 12.26 -1.98
N PRO A 46 5.98 11.79 -3.21
CA PRO A 46 6.40 10.48 -3.67
C PRO A 46 7.86 10.44 -4.10
N GLU A 47 8.40 9.22 -4.14
CA GLU A 47 9.68 8.97 -4.79
C GLU A 47 9.48 8.92 -6.32
N LYS A 48 10.56 9.14 -7.06
CA LYS A 48 10.53 9.12 -8.53
C LYS A 48 10.09 7.75 -9.08
N LEU A 49 10.62 6.68 -8.49
CA LEU A 49 10.20 5.30 -8.76
C LEU A 49 9.76 4.70 -7.44
N GLN A 50 8.56 4.12 -7.42
CA GLN A 50 8.05 3.48 -6.22
C GLN A 50 8.55 2.06 -6.11
N LYS A 51 9.04 1.70 -4.92
CA LYS A 51 9.29 0.32 -4.58
C LYS A 51 7.97 -0.31 -4.16
N LEU A 52 7.61 -1.42 -4.79
CA LEU A 52 6.44 -2.21 -4.43
C LEU A 52 6.89 -3.54 -3.86
N ILE A 53 6.28 -3.94 -2.76
CA ILE A 53 6.50 -5.25 -2.14
C ILE A 53 5.22 -6.06 -2.31
N TYR A 54 5.33 -7.25 -2.90
CA TYR A 54 4.21 -8.16 -3.09
C TYR A 54 4.17 -9.13 -1.92
N MET A 55 3.13 -9.04 -1.10
CA MET A 55 3.00 -9.81 0.13
C MET A 55 1.76 -10.67 0.12
N ARG A 56 1.78 -11.75 0.93
CA ARG A 56 0.59 -12.55 1.17
C ARG A 56 -0.45 -11.71 1.89
N SER A 57 -1.68 -11.73 1.37
CA SER A 57 -2.80 -10.99 1.94
C SER A 57 -3.50 -11.84 3.00
N ASP A 58 -2.85 -12.03 4.15
CA ASP A 58 -3.39 -12.80 5.26
C ASP A 58 -3.63 -11.85 6.45
N ILE A 59 -4.59 -10.96 6.25
CA ILE A 59 -4.92 -9.92 7.21
C ILE A 59 -5.80 -10.50 8.31
N SER A 60 -5.30 -10.46 9.56
CA SER A 60 -6.00 -10.99 10.72
C SER A 60 -6.85 -9.94 11.43
N ASN A 61 -6.47 -8.68 11.35
CA ASN A 61 -7.18 -7.59 12.01
C ASN A 61 -6.86 -6.26 11.36
N VAL A 62 -7.79 -5.32 11.49
CA VAL A 62 -7.63 -3.96 10.98
C VAL A 62 -8.03 -2.99 12.09
N LYS A 63 -7.15 -2.02 12.39
CA LYS A 63 -7.45 -0.94 13.33
C LYS A 63 -7.65 0.36 12.58
N GLY A 64 -8.59 1.18 13.06
CA GLY A 64 -8.87 2.48 12.45
C GLY A 64 -9.69 2.41 11.18
N LYS A 65 -10.56 1.44 11.05
CA LYS A 65 -11.43 1.30 9.87
C LYS A 65 -12.18 2.57 9.51
N LYS A 66 -12.58 3.36 10.49
CA LYS A 66 -13.30 4.62 10.24
C LYS A 66 -12.46 5.64 9.50
N PHE A 67 -11.13 5.49 9.50
CA PHE A 67 -10.21 6.36 8.78
C PHE A 67 -9.76 5.75 7.45
N MET A 68 -10.20 4.54 7.12
CA MET A 68 -9.82 3.87 5.89
C MET A 68 -10.87 4.03 4.83
N LYS A 69 -10.40 4.34 3.62
CA LYS A 69 -11.24 4.34 2.42
C LYS A 69 -10.44 3.74 1.28
N SER A 70 -11.14 3.41 0.22
CA SER A 70 -10.50 2.91 -1.00
C SER A 70 -10.87 3.79 -2.17
N PHE A 71 -10.02 3.76 -3.19
CA PHE A 71 -10.32 4.47 -4.43
C PHE A 71 -9.71 3.73 -5.62
N GLN A 72 -10.28 4.02 -6.78
CA GLN A 72 -9.74 3.62 -8.06
C GLN A 72 -9.42 4.89 -8.84
N LEU A 73 -8.34 4.87 -9.62
CA LEU A 73 -7.90 6.06 -10.36
C LEU A 73 -8.93 6.51 -11.40
N ARG A 74 -9.71 5.56 -11.89
CA ARG A 74 -10.78 5.81 -12.84
C ARG A 74 -11.82 4.71 -12.72
N LYS A 75 -13.01 4.94 -13.29
CA LYS A 75 -14.15 4.03 -13.14
C LYS A 75 -13.83 2.59 -13.56
N ASP A 76 -13.04 2.40 -14.60
CA ASP A 76 -12.70 1.10 -15.15
C ASP A 76 -11.32 0.59 -14.69
N ALA A 77 -10.69 1.25 -13.73
CA ALA A 77 -9.41 0.82 -13.21
C ALA A 77 -9.56 -0.52 -12.48
N ARG A 78 -8.59 -1.42 -12.67
CA ARG A 78 -8.63 -2.75 -12.07
C ARG A 78 -8.05 -2.78 -10.67
N SER A 79 -7.08 -1.92 -10.38
CA SER A 79 -6.45 -1.84 -9.06
C SER A 79 -7.26 -0.98 -8.11
N THR A 80 -7.40 -1.45 -6.87
CA THR A 80 -8.03 -0.71 -5.78
C THR A 80 -6.98 -0.36 -4.74
N ARG A 81 -6.92 0.91 -4.35
CA ARG A 81 -5.97 1.40 -3.37
C ARG A 81 -6.70 1.76 -2.09
N VAL A 82 -6.19 1.24 -0.96
CA VAL A 82 -6.73 1.54 0.37
C VAL A 82 -5.85 2.59 1.01
N TYR A 83 -6.45 3.65 1.55
CA TYR A 83 -5.71 4.77 2.10
C TYR A 83 -6.31 5.27 3.41
N CYS A 84 -5.51 6.05 4.15
CA CYS A 84 -5.96 6.73 5.37
C CYS A 84 -6.48 8.11 5.02
N ILE A 85 -7.69 8.46 5.47
CA ILE A 85 -8.28 9.78 5.19
C ILE A 85 -7.65 10.91 5.99
N SER A 86 -6.81 10.59 6.98
CA SER A 86 -6.14 11.59 7.81
C SER A 86 -4.79 12.01 7.22
N CYS A 87 -3.96 11.07 6.78
CA CYS A 87 -2.62 11.37 6.25
C CYS A 87 -2.46 11.06 4.76
N TYR A 88 -3.49 10.48 4.14
CA TYR A 88 -3.52 10.10 2.72
C TYR A 88 -2.39 9.16 2.30
N SER A 89 -1.87 8.38 3.25
CA SER A 89 -0.95 7.28 2.94
C SER A 89 -1.71 6.11 2.35
N ILE A 90 -1.18 5.54 1.27
CA ILE A 90 -1.73 4.32 0.69
C ILE A 90 -1.21 3.14 1.51
N LEU A 91 -2.13 2.38 2.09
CA LEU A 91 -1.80 1.23 2.96
C LEU A 91 -1.60 -0.06 2.17
N GLY A 92 -2.25 -0.17 1.03
CA GLY A 92 -2.13 -1.35 0.22
C GLY A 92 -2.85 -1.20 -1.11
N ILE A 93 -2.42 -2.00 -2.08
CA ILE A 93 -2.99 -2.00 -3.42
C ILE A 93 -3.42 -3.43 -3.74
N ASP A 94 -4.69 -3.59 -4.11
CA ASP A 94 -5.25 -4.87 -4.50
C ASP A 94 -5.56 -4.87 -6.00
N HIS A 95 -5.55 -6.06 -6.58
CA HIS A 95 -5.89 -6.26 -7.99
C HIS A 95 -6.71 -7.54 -8.14
N PRO A 96 -7.77 -7.53 -8.98
CA PRO A 96 -8.64 -8.70 -9.12
C PRO A 96 -7.91 -10.00 -9.51
N SER A 97 -6.83 -9.90 -10.28
CA SER A 97 -6.08 -11.07 -10.71
C SER A 97 -5.38 -11.80 -9.56
N TYR A 98 -5.28 -11.20 -8.38
CA TYR A 98 -4.64 -11.82 -7.21
C TYR A 98 -5.60 -12.63 -6.36
N GLU A 99 -6.90 -12.56 -6.63
CA GLU A 99 -7.93 -13.33 -5.95
C GLU A 99 -7.85 -13.22 -4.42
N ASN A 100 -7.54 -12.01 -3.91
CA ASN A 100 -7.38 -11.72 -2.48
C ASN A 100 -6.22 -12.47 -1.79
N ASN A 101 -5.28 -13.02 -2.55
CA ASN A 101 -4.14 -13.76 -1.99
C ASN A 101 -2.88 -12.91 -1.83
N ILE A 102 -2.78 -11.82 -2.59
CA ILE A 102 -1.61 -10.94 -2.62
C ILE A 102 -2.08 -9.50 -2.59
N PHE A 103 -1.31 -8.65 -1.90
CA PHE A 103 -1.46 -7.21 -2.02
C PHE A 103 -0.10 -6.56 -2.21
N MET A 104 -0.10 -5.35 -2.75
CA MET A 104 1.13 -4.58 -2.95
C MET A 104 1.26 -3.54 -1.84
N LEU A 105 2.43 -3.48 -1.22
CA LEU A 105 2.77 -2.51 -0.19
C LEU A 105 3.77 -1.51 -0.77
N ILE A 106 3.58 -0.22 -0.47
CA ILE A 106 4.56 0.82 -0.80
C ILE A 106 5.26 1.20 0.50
N PRO A 107 6.48 0.67 0.77
CA PRO A 107 7.15 0.90 2.06
C PRO A 107 7.40 2.37 2.36
N PHE A 108 7.62 3.18 1.34
CA PHE A 108 7.87 4.61 1.50
C PHE A 108 6.69 5.36 2.13
N LEU A 109 5.46 4.87 1.92
CA LEU A 109 4.24 5.54 2.38
C LEU A 109 3.69 4.97 3.68
N CYS A 110 4.37 3.98 4.26
CA CYS A 110 3.88 3.28 5.46
C CYS A 110 5.00 3.08 6.46
N ASN A 111 4.62 2.79 7.71
CA ASN A 111 5.53 2.34 8.75
C ASN A 111 5.25 0.86 9.00
N THR A 112 6.32 0.06 9.09
CA THR A 112 6.19 -1.38 9.30
C THR A 112 7.06 -1.81 10.47
N ASN A 113 6.68 -2.93 11.11
CA ASN A 113 7.49 -3.51 12.18
C ASN A 113 8.35 -4.68 11.67
N PHE A 114 8.58 -4.75 10.38
CA PHE A 114 9.39 -5.78 9.75
C PHE A 114 10.30 -5.17 8.67
N ASP A 115 11.30 -5.93 8.25
CA ASP A 115 12.28 -5.50 7.26
C ASP A 115 11.65 -5.43 5.87
N THR A 116 11.74 -4.26 5.24
CA THR A 116 11.24 -4.02 3.87
C THR A 116 12.37 -3.87 2.86
N THR A 117 13.59 -4.23 3.21
CA THR A 117 14.77 -4.06 2.34
C THR A 117 14.96 -5.20 1.35
N VAL A 118 13.88 -5.90 1.00
CA VAL A 118 13.92 -6.98 0.01
C VAL A 118 14.44 -6.42 -1.32
N LYS A 119 15.44 -7.10 -1.89
CA LYS A 119 16.08 -6.65 -3.13
C LYS A 119 15.10 -6.70 -4.30
N PRO A 120 14.93 -5.62 -5.05
CA PRO A 120 14.04 -5.61 -6.22
C PRO A 120 14.53 -6.55 -7.32
N ILE A 121 13.58 -7.18 -8.01
CA ILE A 121 13.86 -8.05 -9.16
C ILE A 121 13.83 -7.29 -10.49
N ALA A 122 13.31 -6.05 -10.47
CA ALA A 122 13.25 -5.23 -11.68
C ALA A 122 13.25 -3.74 -11.32
#